data_e39476b309eca09442f65ed908ea7deb
#
_entry.id   e39476b309eca09442f65ed908ea7deb
#
_cell.length_a   1.000
_cell.length_b   1.000
_cell.length_c   1.000
_cell.angle_alpha   90.00
_cell.angle_beta   90.00
_cell.angle_gamma   90.00
#
_symmetry.space_group_name_H-M   'P 1'
#
loop_
_entity.id
_entity.type
_entity.pdbx_description
1 polymer ?
#
loop_
_entity_poly.entity_id
_entity_poly.type
_entity_poly.pdbx_seq_one_letter_code
_entity_poly.pdbx_strand_id
1 'polypeptide(L)'
;MRILVVEDDAETREYLNRGLSEAGHVVDTADNGNSGVSLACDPKYDVMVIDRMLPECDGLAVVQAVRDAGLSTPVLILSALGEVNDRVTGLRQGGDDYLVKPF
;
A
#
# COMPACT_ATOMS: atom_id res chain seq x y z
N MET A 1 -11.00 2.05 -11.45
CA MET A 1 -9.68 1.39 -11.31
C MET A 1 -9.79 0.23 -10.33
N ARG A 2 -8.87 -0.68 -10.44
CA ARG A 2 -8.74 -1.77 -9.48
C ARG A 2 -7.62 -1.44 -8.50
N ILE A 3 -7.93 -1.38 -7.22
CA ILE A 3 -7.04 -0.86 -6.18
C ILE A 3 -6.84 -1.91 -5.08
N LEU A 4 -5.58 -2.13 -4.69
CA LEU A 4 -5.26 -2.94 -3.53
C LEU A 4 -4.90 -2.02 -2.36
N VAL A 5 -5.51 -2.25 -1.20
CA VAL A 5 -5.18 -1.55 0.04
C VAL A 5 -4.59 -2.56 1.02
N VAL A 6 -3.37 -2.33 1.47
CA VAL A 6 -2.69 -3.14 2.48
C VAL A 6 -2.51 -2.29 3.74
N GLU A 7 -3.34 -2.55 4.74
CA GLU A 7 -3.40 -1.76 5.98
C GLU A 7 -3.90 -2.66 7.12
N ASP A 8 -3.16 -2.70 8.22
CA ASP A 8 -3.53 -3.53 9.37
C ASP A 8 -4.58 -2.88 10.29
N ASP A 9 -4.62 -1.54 10.35
CA ASP A 9 -5.64 -0.85 11.15
C ASP A 9 -7.01 -0.98 10.49
N ALA A 10 -7.93 -1.65 11.18
CA ALA A 10 -9.25 -1.95 10.64
C ALA A 10 -10.05 -0.68 10.31
N GLU A 11 -9.94 0.35 11.14
CA GLU A 11 -10.66 1.61 10.93
C GLU A 11 -10.15 2.35 9.69
N THR A 12 -8.84 2.46 9.54
CA THR A 12 -8.22 3.09 8.36
C THR A 12 -8.51 2.29 7.10
N ARG A 13 -8.38 0.96 7.17
CA ARG A 13 -8.67 0.08 6.05
C ARG A 13 -10.11 0.22 5.57
N GLU A 14 -11.07 0.22 6.50
CA GLU A 14 -12.48 0.38 6.17
C GLU A 14 -12.78 1.77 5.59
N TYR A 15 -12.17 2.81 6.13
CA TYR A 15 -12.29 4.17 5.62
C TYR A 15 -11.83 4.26 4.15
N LEU A 16 -10.68 3.71 3.85
CA LEU A 16 -10.14 3.71 2.48
C LEU A 16 -10.99 2.85 1.54
N ASN A 17 -11.37 1.66 1.99
CA ASN A 17 -12.22 0.78 1.19
C ASN A 17 -13.54 1.45 0.83
N ARG A 18 -14.21 2.03 1.81
CA ARG A 18 -15.49 2.70 1.59
C ARG A 18 -15.36 3.90 0.67
N GLY A 19 -14.39 4.78 0.93
CA GLY A 19 -14.20 5.98 0.14
C GLY A 19 -13.87 5.69 -1.32
N LEU A 20 -12.98 4.74 -1.55
CA LEU A 20 -12.57 4.38 -2.89
C LEU A 20 -13.69 3.61 -3.64
N SER A 21 -14.42 2.76 -2.93
CA SER A 21 -15.55 2.03 -3.52
C SER A 21 -16.69 2.98 -3.90
N GLU A 22 -16.97 3.97 -3.07
CA GLU A 22 -17.98 4.99 -3.36
C GLU A 22 -17.59 5.85 -4.57
N ALA A 23 -16.29 6.01 -4.80
CA ALA A 23 -15.79 6.72 -5.98
C ALA A 23 -15.85 5.88 -7.26
N GLY A 24 -16.34 4.64 -7.20
CA GLY A 24 -16.52 3.77 -8.36
C GLY A 24 -15.39 2.80 -8.63
N HIS A 25 -14.43 2.65 -7.72
CA HIS A 25 -13.32 1.72 -7.88
C HIS A 25 -13.63 0.35 -7.30
N VAL A 26 -12.96 -0.69 -7.83
CA VAL A 26 -12.99 -2.03 -7.26
C VAL A 26 -11.81 -2.14 -6.28
N VAL A 27 -12.10 -2.42 -5.02
CA VAL A 27 -11.09 -2.42 -3.96
C VAL A 27 -10.94 -3.81 -3.35
N ASP A 28 -9.72 -4.32 -3.33
CA ASP A 28 -9.34 -5.49 -2.55
C ASP A 28 -8.53 -5.01 -1.35
N THR A 29 -8.64 -5.68 -0.21
CA THR A 29 -7.92 -5.30 0.99
C THR A 29 -7.12 -6.46 1.56
N ALA A 30 -6.00 -6.14 2.21
CA ALA A 30 -5.21 -7.07 3.00
C ALA A 30 -4.85 -6.40 4.32
N ASP A 31 -4.81 -7.19 5.41
CA ASP A 31 -4.55 -6.66 6.75
C ASP A 31 -3.15 -6.98 7.27
N ASN A 32 -2.31 -7.58 6.45
CA ASN A 32 -0.94 -7.93 6.82
C ASN A 32 -0.04 -8.02 5.58
N GLY A 33 1.28 -8.07 5.83
CA GLY A 33 2.26 -8.10 4.75
C GLY A 33 2.23 -9.36 3.91
N ASN A 34 2.01 -10.52 4.52
CA ASN A 34 2.00 -11.79 3.78
C ASN A 34 0.85 -11.86 2.78
N SER A 35 -0.37 -11.53 3.23
CA SER A 35 -1.52 -11.44 2.34
C SER A 35 -1.35 -10.32 1.31
N GLY A 36 -0.74 -9.21 1.73
CA GLY A 36 -0.43 -8.09 0.85
C GLY A 36 0.48 -8.51 -0.29
N VAL A 37 1.57 -9.23 -0.02
CA VAL A 37 2.49 -9.71 -1.06
C VAL A 37 1.77 -10.64 -2.02
N SER A 38 0.98 -11.58 -1.49
CA SER A 38 0.26 -12.55 -2.33
C SER A 38 -0.69 -11.87 -3.32
N LEU A 39 -1.41 -10.85 -2.87
CA LEU A 39 -2.31 -10.10 -3.73
C LEU A 39 -1.56 -9.11 -4.64
N ALA A 40 -0.56 -8.42 -4.11
CA ALA A 40 0.14 -7.34 -4.81
C ALA A 40 0.91 -7.82 -6.04
N CYS A 41 1.34 -9.05 -6.07
CA CYS A 41 2.07 -9.61 -7.20
C CYS A 41 1.16 -10.00 -8.38
N ASP A 42 -0.12 -9.68 -8.32
CA ASP A 42 -1.05 -9.85 -9.43
C ASP A 42 -1.03 -8.58 -10.29
N PRO A 43 -0.84 -8.69 -11.62
CA PRO A 43 -0.80 -7.52 -12.51
C PRO A 43 -2.15 -6.83 -12.73
N LYS A 44 -3.23 -7.35 -12.16
CA LYS A 44 -4.57 -6.77 -12.34
C LYS A 44 -4.79 -5.40 -11.70
N TYR A 45 -3.94 -5.02 -10.74
CA TYR A 45 -4.13 -3.76 -10.01
C TYR A 45 -3.60 -2.56 -10.79
N ASP A 46 -4.38 -1.48 -10.78
CA ASP A 46 -4.00 -0.21 -11.40
C ASP A 46 -3.16 0.64 -10.45
N VAL A 47 -3.40 0.50 -9.13
CA VAL A 47 -2.66 1.21 -8.10
C VAL A 47 -2.75 0.44 -6.78
N MET A 48 -1.74 0.60 -5.93
CA MET A 48 -1.72 0.00 -4.59
C MET A 48 -1.51 1.08 -3.55
N VAL A 49 -2.20 0.94 -2.41
CA VAL A 49 -2.02 1.78 -1.23
C VAL A 49 -1.50 0.88 -0.12
N ILE A 50 -0.27 1.09 0.32
CA ILE A 50 0.42 0.17 1.24
C ILE A 50 0.90 0.94 2.48
N ASP A 51 0.48 0.49 3.66
CA ASP A 51 0.98 1.04 4.93
C ASP A 51 2.43 0.63 5.13
N ARG A 52 3.28 1.58 5.54
CA ARG A 52 4.66 1.33 5.89
C ARG A 52 4.79 0.35 7.06
N MET A 53 3.97 0.52 8.09
CA MET A 53 4.06 -0.24 9.34
C MET A 53 3.01 -1.33 9.40
N LEU A 54 3.37 -2.53 8.92
CA LEU A 54 2.51 -3.70 8.95
C LEU A 54 3.01 -4.70 9.99
N PRO A 55 2.11 -5.54 10.58
CA PRO A 55 2.53 -6.61 11.47
C PRO A 55 3.49 -7.58 10.74
N GLU A 56 4.61 -7.91 11.40
CA GLU A 56 5.59 -8.89 10.91
C GLU A 56 6.26 -8.55 9.57
N CYS A 57 5.93 -7.38 8.99
CA CYS A 57 6.43 -7.03 7.67
C CYS A 57 6.46 -5.50 7.50
N ASP A 58 7.54 -4.98 6.95
CA ASP A 58 7.59 -3.59 6.53
C ASP A 58 6.85 -3.45 5.19
N GLY A 59 5.99 -2.44 5.06
CA GLY A 59 5.29 -2.16 3.79
C GLY A 59 6.23 -2.02 2.60
N LEU A 60 7.45 -1.55 2.83
CA LEU A 60 8.46 -1.47 1.78
C LEU A 60 8.88 -2.84 1.26
N ALA A 61 8.80 -3.89 2.09
CA ALA A 61 9.06 -5.26 1.64
C ALA A 61 8.00 -5.73 0.65
N VAL A 62 6.75 -5.29 0.82
CA VAL A 62 5.68 -5.57 -0.14
C VAL A 62 5.99 -4.89 -1.48
N VAL A 63 6.40 -3.63 -1.45
CA VAL A 63 6.79 -2.89 -2.65
C VAL A 63 7.96 -3.58 -3.36
N GLN A 64 8.96 -4.01 -2.60
CA GLN A 64 10.12 -4.70 -3.17
C GLN A 64 9.70 -6.01 -3.86
N ALA A 65 8.82 -6.78 -3.24
CA ALA A 65 8.31 -8.02 -3.82
C ALA A 65 7.60 -7.76 -5.15
N VAL A 66 6.81 -6.70 -5.24
CA VAL A 66 6.12 -6.30 -6.47
C VAL A 66 7.14 -5.96 -7.57
N ARG A 67 8.17 -5.20 -7.23
CA ARG A 67 9.22 -4.83 -8.20
C ARG A 67 10.05 -6.03 -8.63
N ASP A 68 10.37 -6.93 -7.70
CA ASP A 68 11.09 -8.17 -7.99
C ASP A 68 10.28 -9.10 -8.91
N ALA A 69 8.96 -9.04 -8.83
CA ALA A 69 8.07 -9.78 -9.72
C ALA A 69 7.96 -9.14 -11.13
N GLY A 70 8.68 -8.06 -11.37
CA GLY A 70 8.69 -7.38 -12.66
C GLY A 70 7.52 -6.44 -12.89
N LEU A 71 6.75 -6.12 -11.84
CA LEU A 71 5.60 -5.23 -11.95
C LEU A 71 5.98 -3.79 -11.64
N SER A 72 5.43 -2.86 -12.40
CA SER A 72 5.62 -1.42 -12.21
C SER A 72 4.35 -0.71 -11.72
N THR A 73 3.44 -1.46 -11.09
CA THR A 73 2.18 -0.93 -10.55
C THR A 73 2.47 0.28 -9.63
N PRO A 74 1.82 1.43 -9.86
CA PRO A 74 2.01 2.59 -8.99
C PRO A 74 1.65 2.29 -7.54
N VAL A 75 2.47 2.77 -6.60
CA VAL A 75 2.31 2.52 -5.17
C VAL A 75 2.31 3.85 -4.40
N LEU A 76 1.26 4.05 -3.59
CA LEU A 76 1.20 5.11 -2.60
C LEU A 76 1.50 4.50 -1.22
N ILE A 77 2.53 5.01 -0.56
CA ILE A 77 2.95 4.52 0.75
C ILE A 77 2.35 5.41 1.83
N LEU A 78 1.70 4.80 2.83
CA LEU A 78 1.16 5.49 4.00
C LEU A 78 2.16 5.41 5.15
N SER A 79 2.38 6.50 5.86
CA SER A 79 3.32 6.56 6.97
C SER A 79 2.80 7.41 8.11
N ALA A 80 3.33 7.18 9.32
CA ALA A 80 3.00 7.98 10.48
C ALA A 80 3.63 9.36 10.42
N LEU A 81 2.97 10.33 11.06
CA LEU A 81 3.48 11.69 11.16
C LEU A 81 4.86 11.70 11.86
N GLY A 82 5.81 12.45 11.31
CA GLY A 82 7.14 12.62 11.88
C GLY A 82 8.21 11.67 11.33
N GLU A 83 7.85 10.71 10.49
CA GLU A 83 8.80 9.76 9.90
C GLU A 83 9.36 10.28 8.57
N VAL A 84 10.02 11.44 8.61
CA VAL A 84 10.51 12.13 7.41
C VAL A 84 11.52 11.28 6.63
N ASN A 85 12.39 10.56 7.35
CA ASN A 85 13.40 9.69 6.70
C ASN A 85 12.77 8.53 5.95
N ASP A 86 11.61 8.06 6.40
CA ASP A 86 10.89 6.99 5.73
C ASP A 86 10.39 7.39 4.35
N ARG A 87 10.07 8.66 4.16
CA ARG A 87 9.64 9.17 2.87
C ARG A 87 10.72 8.97 1.80
N VAL A 88 11.95 9.34 2.13
CA VAL A 88 13.11 9.17 1.22
C VAL A 88 13.37 7.69 0.98
N THR A 89 13.35 6.88 2.04
CA THR A 89 13.58 5.43 1.94
C THR A 89 12.51 4.78 1.07
N GLY A 90 11.24 5.13 1.26
CA GLY A 90 10.13 4.59 0.49
C GLY A 90 10.26 4.88 -0.99
N LEU A 91 10.61 6.10 -1.36
CA LEU A 91 10.82 6.49 -2.75
C LEU A 91 12.02 5.77 -3.37
N ARG A 92 13.10 5.60 -2.60
CA ARG A 92 14.28 4.87 -3.07
C ARG A 92 14.02 3.38 -3.28
N GLN A 93 13.08 2.80 -2.53
CA GLN A 93 12.73 1.39 -2.65
C GLN A 93 11.60 1.11 -3.66
N GLY A 94 11.22 2.11 -4.44
CA GLY A 94 10.31 1.92 -5.55
C GLY A 94 8.87 2.35 -5.30
N GLY A 95 8.59 3.03 -4.18
CA GLY A 95 7.30 3.71 -3.99
C GLY A 95 7.22 4.95 -4.86
N ASP A 96 6.06 5.19 -5.48
CA ASP A 96 5.87 6.32 -6.39
C ASP A 96 5.49 7.59 -5.67
N ASP A 97 4.83 7.47 -4.52
CA ASP A 97 4.44 8.61 -3.71
C ASP A 97 4.30 8.19 -2.25
N TYR A 98 4.12 9.17 -1.39
CA TYR A 98 4.15 8.97 0.05
C TYR A 98 3.16 9.90 0.73
N LEU A 99 2.25 9.35 1.54
CA LEU A 99 1.24 10.11 2.25
C LEU A 99 1.40 9.92 3.75
N VAL A 100 1.47 11.04 4.49
CA VAL A 100 1.62 11.02 5.94
C VAL A 100 0.25 10.98 6.61
N LYS A 101 0.06 10.08 7.57
CA LYS A 101 -1.13 10.01 8.42
C LYS A 101 -1.08 11.07 9.51
N PRO A 102 -2.24 11.58 9.98
CA PRO A 102 -3.59 11.38 9.46
C PRO A 102 -3.87 12.19 8.19
N PHE A 103 -4.79 11.72 7.44
CA PHE A 103 -5.17 12.38 6.20
C PHE A 103 -6.69 12.49 6.05
#